data_9c3ec9f90aab1f357f5f586e88f8026f
#
_entry.id   9c3ec9f90aab1f357f5f586e88f8026f
#
_cell.length_a   1.000
_cell.length_b   1.000
_cell.length_c   1.000
_cell.angle_alpha   90.00
_cell.angle_beta   90.00
_cell.angle_gamma   90.00
#
_symmetry.space_group_name_H-M   'P 1'
#
loop_
_entity.id
_entity.type
_entity.pdbx_description
1 polymer ?
#
loop_
_entity_poly.entity_id
_entity_poly.type
_entity_poly.pdbx_seq_one_letter_code
_entity_poly.pdbx_strand_id
1 'polypeptide(L)'
;MSEKRLTAIVVEDERLPRLSLLQKLEEMRQQVEVLDSCDNYDSALQSIVRYKPDLLLLDIQLRGRNSMELLEELKAVGPLPQIIFTTAYNERGYLIKAIKLQAADYLLKPIDKNELALAIAKVAAKGRTPKNPPPAPPQGRGDWSGRLSFRTANGRVFMDEGDIAYIMADGNYAQLTGFHGRDMVLENLSALEGRLDGERFVRIDRSTIVNVKSIYRLNAKRRTCTLMAADGTTVELQLSKSGMEKLMG
;
A
#
# COMPACT_ATOMS: atom_id res chain seq x y z
N MET A 1 -19.78 -20.53 14.94
CA MET A 1 -18.41 -20.47 15.54
C MET A 1 -18.03 -19.01 15.54
N SER A 2 -17.80 -18.41 16.72
CA SER A 2 -17.42 -16.98 16.82
C SER A 2 -16.05 -16.79 16.16
N GLU A 3 -15.97 -15.96 15.14
CA GLU A 3 -14.68 -15.63 14.52
C GLU A 3 -13.80 -14.90 15.57
N LYS A 4 -12.59 -15.38 15.77
CA LYS A 4 -11.63 -14.75 16.69
C LYS A 4 -11.33 -13.33 16.17
N ARG A 5 -11.66 -12.32 16.96
CA ARG A 5 -11.30 -10.93 16.65
C ARG A 5 -9.79 -10.76 16.70
N LEU A 6 -9.26 -9.90 15.84
CA LEU A 6 -7.86 -9.48 15.92
C LEU A 6 -7.67 -8.56 17.13
N THR A 7 -6.64 -8.82 17.92
CA THR A 7 -6.23 -7.89 18.97
C THR A 7 -5.28 -6.85 18.40
N ALA A 8 -5.48 -5.56 18.71
CA ALA A 8 -4.71 -4.48 18.14
C ALA A 8 -4.19 -3.49 19.19
N ILE A 9 -3.04 -2.89 18.92
CA ILE A 9 -2.53 -1.71 19.61
C ILE A 9 -2.38 -0.58 18.58
N VAL A 10 -2.80 0.63 18.98
CA VAL A 10 -2.63 1.85 18.20
C VAL A 10 -1.46 2.65 18.78
N VAL A 11 -0.53 3.09 17.94
CA VAL A 11 0.59 3.94 18.33
C VAL A 11 0.58 5.19 17.45
N GLU A 12 0.24 6.32 18.04
CA GLU A 12 0.04 7.61 17.37
C GLU A 12 0.25 8.72 18.37
N ASP A 13 1.23 9.59 18.21
CA ASP A 13 1.56 10.63 19.17
C ASP A 13 0.65 11.87 19.08
N GLU A 14 0.02 12.10 17.93
CA GLU A 14 -0.93 13.18 17.76
C GLU A 14 -2.33 12.79 18.26
N ARG A 15 -2.86 13.59 19.20
CA ARG A 15 -4.14 13.30 19.87
C ARG A 15 -5.32 13.17 18.92
N LEU A 16 -5.47 14.09 17.96
CA LEU A 16 -6.63 14.10 17.06
C LEU A 16 -6.61 12.94 16.06
N PRO A 17 -5.52 12.65 15.35
CA PRO A 17 -5.40 11.44 14.53
C PRO A 17 -5.64 10.17 15.32
N ARG A 18 -5.08 10.05 16.54
CA ARG A 18 -5.28 8.89 17.42
C ARG A 18 -6.76 8.67 17.75
N LEU A 19 -7.48 9.72 18.19
CA LEU A 19 -8.90 9.63 18.50
C LEU A 19 -9.74 9.28 17.26
N SER A 20 -9.43 9.89 16.11
CA SER A 20 -10.12 9.58 14.84
C SER A 20 -9.93 8.11 14.44
N LEU A 21 -8.71 7.56 14.60
CA LEU A 21 -8.42 6.16 14.29
C LEU A 21 -9.15 5.23 15.27
N LEU A 22 -9.11 5.52 16.57
CA LEU A 22 -9.82 4.74 17.58
C LEU A 22 -11.35 4.72 17.34
N GLN A 23 -11.94 5.85 16.96
CA GLN A 23 -13.35 5.90 16.61
C GLN A 23 -13.69 4.99 15.42
N LYS A 24 -12.86 4.98 14.37
CA LYS A 24 -13.06 4.10 13.22
C LYS A 24 -12.92 2.62 13.59
N LEU A 25 -11.96 2.28 14.46
CA LEU A 25 -11.77 0.92 14.95
C LEU A 25 -12.93 0.46 15.84
N GLU A 26 -13.52 1.34 16.65
CA GLU A 26 -14.72 1.03 17.46
C GLU A 26 -15.91 0.65 16.57
N GLU A 27 -16.06 1.30 15.43
CA GLU A 27 -17.09 0.93 14.44
C GLU A 27 -16.84 -0.48 13.83
N MET A 28 -15.60 -0.98 13.92
CA MET A 28 -15.16 -2.30 13.46
C MET A 28 -14.93 -3.31 14.60
N ARG A 29 -15.47 -3.07 15.79
CA ARG A 29 -15.27 -3.88 17.02
C ARG A 29 -15.61 -5.37 16.89
N GLN A 30 -16.37 -5.74 15.87
CA GLN A 30 -16.64 -7.16 15.55
C GLN A 30 -15.44 -7.87 14.93
N GLN A 31 -14.51 -7.13 14.34
CA GLN A 31 -13.33 -7.65 13.63
C GLN A 31 -12.05 -7.42 14.44
N VAL A 32 -11.96 -6.26 15.12
CA VAL A 32 -10.76 -5.80 15.85
C VAL A 32 -11.13 -5.37 17.25
N GLU A 33 -10.33 -5.81 18.22
CA GLU A 33 -10.36 -5.36 19.60
C GLU A 33 -9.11 -4.55 19.92
N VAL A 34 -9.26 -3.27 20.22
CA VAL A 34 -8.15 -2.41 20.62
C VAL A 34 -7.81 -2.68 22.09
N LEU A 35 -6.62 -3.24 22.33
CA LEU A 35 -6.16 -3.56 23.69
C LEU A 35 -5.57 -2.33 24.39
N ASP A 36 -4.91 -1.44 23.64
CA ASP A 36 -4.29 -0.24 24.15
C ASP A 36 -4.07 0.80 23.05
N SER A 37 -3.85 2.07 23.46
CA SER A 37 -3.50 3.16 22.55
C SER A 37 -2.39 4.02 23.17
N CYS A 38 -1.24 4.05 22.53
CA CYS A 38 -0.01 4.66 23.00
C CYS A 38 0.27 5.96 22.25
N ASP A 39 0.78 6.97 22.97
CA ASP A 39 1.11 8.27 22.38
C ASP A 39 2.61 8.55 22.35
N ASN A 40 3.42 7.57 22.72
CA ASN A 40 4.88 7.68 22.70
C ASN A 40 5.52 6.30 22.58
N TYR A 41 6.83 6.32 22.30
CA TYR A 41 7.66 5.14 22.10
C TYR A 41 7.66 4.19 23.31
N ASP A 42 7.90 4.72 24.53
CA ASP A 42 8.09 3.88 25.71
C ASP A 42 6.81 3.18 26.15
N SER A 43 5.67 3.88 26.08
CA SER A 43 4.36 3.28 26.34
C SER A 43 4.02 2.22 25.27
N ALA A 44 4.37 2.47 24.00
CA ALA A 44 4.16 1.52 22.92
C ALA A 44 4.98 0.24 23.14
N LEU A 45 6.28 0.35 23.44
CA LEU A 45 7.15 -0.80 23.71
C LEU A 45 6.61 -1.66 24.84
N GLN A 46 6.26 -1.02 25.98
CA GLN A 46 5.71 -1.73 27.14
C GLN A 46 4.40 -2.45 26.82
N SER A 47 3.46 -1.78 26.14
CA SER A 47 2.17 -2.34 25.80
C SER A 47 2.29 -3.50 24.81
N ILE A 48 3.13 -3.37 23.79
CA ILE A 48 3.31 -4.42 22.77
C ILE A 48 3.93 -5.68 23.39
N VAL A 49 4.94 -5.52 24.22
CA VAL A 49 5.58 -6.64 24.93
C VAL A 49 4.61 -7.32 25.91
N ARG A 50 3.79 -6.53 26.62
CA ARG A 50 2.82 -7.03 27.58
C ARG A 50 1.67 -7.78 26.95
N TYR A 51 1.03 -7.18 25.95
CA TYR A 51 -0.23 -7.67 25.39
C TYR A 51 -0.05 -8.61 24.18
N LYS A 52 1.11 -8.55 23.50
CA LYS A 52 1.41 -9.35 22.30
C LYS A 52 0.26 -9.33 21.29
N PRO A 53 -0.11 -8.16 20.75
CA PRO A 53 -1.26 -8.01 19.86
C PRO A 53 -1.06 -8.78 18.55
N ASP A 54 -2.15 -9.11 17.88
CA ASP A 54 -2.12 -9.67 16.51
C ASP A 54 -1.77 -8.58 15.49
N LEU A 55 -2.14 -7.31 15.75
CA LEU A 55 -2.02 -6.17 14.85
C LEU A 55 -1.45 -4.94 15.57
N LEU A 56 -0.55 -4.24 14.90
CA LEU A 56 -0.03 -2.94 15.31
C LEU A 56 -0.40 -1.90 14.25
N LEU A 57 -1.19 -0.88 14.63
CA LEU A 57 -1.39 0.31 13.81
C LEU A 57 -0.38 1.36 14.30
N LEU A 58 0.62 1.65 13.49
CA LEU A 58 1.80 2.39 13.90
C LEU A 58 2.02 3.62 13.04
N ASP A 59 2.00 4.79 13.64
CA ASP A 59 2.50 5.98 12.97
C ASP A 59 4.00 5.83 12.70
N ILE A 60 4.41 6.23 11.52
CA ILE A 60 5.82 6.23 11.13
C ILE A 60 6.61 7.25 11.92
N GLN A 61 6.05 8.41 12.18
CA GLN A 61 6.69 9.49 12.96
C GLN A 61 6.13 9.54 14.36
N LEU A 62 6.95 9.17 15.32
CA LEU A 62 6.68 9.38 16.73
C LEU A 62 7.62 10.47 17.24
N ARG A 63 7.11 11.38 18.07
CA ARG A 63 7.93 12.45 18.66
C ARG A 63 9.10 11.87 19.46
N GLY A 64 10.28 12.35 19.12
CA GLY A 64 11.52 12.04 19.83
C GLY A 64 12.23 10.75 19.42
N ARG A 65 11.54 9.71 18.97
CA ARG A 65 12.12 8.44 18.49
C ARG A 65 11.37 7.90 17.28
N ASN A 66 12.08 7.19 16.42
CA ASN A 66 11.53 6.64 15.18
C ASN A 66 10.82 5.31 15.44
N SER A 67 9.65 5.12 14.85
CA SER A 67 8.92 3.85 14.89
C SER A 67 9.70 2.66 14.32
N MET A 68 10.69 2.91 13.45
CA MET A 68 11.58 1.84 12.97
C MET A 68 12.49 1.31 14.07
N GLU A 69 12.98 2.16 14.97
CA GLU A 69 13.77 1.74 16.14
C GLU A 69 12.93 0.89 17.09
N LEU A 70 11.64 1.25 17.27
CA LEU A 70 10.69 0.46 18.05
C LEU A 70 10.58 -0.97 17.49
N LEU A 71 10.46 -1.11 16.17
CA LEU A 71 10.34 -2.40 15.54
C LEU A 71 11.63 -3.23 15.57
N GLU A 72 12.79 -2.58 15.52
CA GLU A 72 14.08 -3.26 15.69
C GLU A 72 14.24 -3.79 17.13
N GLU A 73 13.86 -3.01 18.13
CA GLU A 73 13.85 -3.44 19.53
C GLU A 73 12.87 -4.60 19.77
N LEU A 74 11.65 -4.50 19.22
CA LEU A 74 10.66 -5.57 19.32
C LEU A 74 11.11 -6.87 18.65
N LYS A 75 11.81 -6.81 17.52
CA LYS A 75 12.41 -7.98 16.86
C LYS A 75 13.41 -8.73 17.73
N ALA A 76 14.16 -8.01 18.55
CA ALA A 76 15.13 -8.61 19.48
C ALA A 76 14.41 -9.35 20.63
N VAL A 77 13.17 -8.99 20.95
CA VAL A 77 12.37 -9.58 22.03
C VAL A 77 11.52 -10.76 21.54
N GLY A 78 11.08 -10.75 20.27
CA GLY A 78 10.25 -11.83 19.74
C GLY A 78 9.68 -11.53 18.34
N PRO A 79 8.76 -12.38 17.88
CA PRO A 79 8.13 -12.19 16.57
C PRO A 79 7.28 -10.91 16.60
N LEU A 80 7.37 -10.13 15.50
CA LEU A 80 6.56 -8.93 15.34
C LEU A 80 5.09 -9.27 15.08
N PRO A 81 4.15 -8.46 15.58
CA PRO A 81 2.75 -8.50 15.13
C PRO A 81 2.65 -8.13 13.64
N GLN A 82 1.47 -8.33 13.04
CA GLN A 82 1.20 -7.73 11.73
C GLN A 82 1.17 -6.21 11.89
N ILE A 83 1.75 -5.49 10.94
CA ILE A 83 1.91 -4.03 11.04
C ILE A 83 1.13 -3.37 9.92
N ILE A 84 0.28 -2.41 10.26
CA ILE A 84 -0.29 -1.42 9.35
C ILE A 84 0.34 -0.08 9.73
N PHE A 85 1.10 0.51 8.80
CA PHE A 85 1.64 1.85 9.03
C PHE A 85 0.59 2.91 8.73
N THR A 86 0.60 3.97 9.55
CA THR A 86 -0.15 5.20 9.26
C THR A 86 0.83 6.36 9.07
N THR A 87 0.59 7.27 8.13
CA THR A 87 1.54 8.33 7.81
C THR A 87 0.92 9.54 7.12
N ALA A 88 1.56 10.68 7.24
CA ALA A 88 1.27 11.86 6.44
C ALA A 88 1.96 11.76 5.05
N TYR A 89 1.37 12.37 4.04
CA TYR A 89 1.70 12.25 2.61
C TYR A 89 3.18 12.50 2.21
N ASN A 90 3.99 13.14 3.06
CA ASN A 90 5.32 13.63 2.69
C ASN A 90 6.50 12.70 3.03
N GLU A 91 6.25 11.46 3.47
CA GLU A 91 7.29 10.61 4.07
C GLU A 91 7.76 9.46 3.18
N ARG A 92 8.04 9.75 1.93
CA ARG A 92 8.48 8.76 0.91
C ARG A 92 9.66 7.86 1.33
N GLY A 93 10.56 8.37 2.17
CA GLY A 93 11.71 7.59 2.66
C GLY A 93 11.34 6.44 3.61
N TYR A 94 10.24 6.55 4.32
CA TYR A 94 9.80 5.54 5.30
C TYR A 94 9.00 4.40 4.66
N LEU A 95 8.34 4.64 3.54
CA LEU A 95 7.65 3.61 2.77
C LEU A 95 8.59 2.45 2.40
N ILE A 96 9.82 2.78 2.02
CA ILE A 96 10.86 1.80 1.69
C ILE A 96 11.23 0.94 2.90
N LYS A 97 11.32 1.53 4.10
CA LYS A 97 11.59 0.80 5.33
C LYS A 97 10.41 -0.08 5.75
N ALA A 98 9.18 0.41 5.60
CA ALA A 98 7.96 -0.34 5.84
C ALA A 98 7.85 -1.58 4.95
N ILE A 99 8.21 -1.46 3.67
CA ILE A 99 8.27 -2.58 2.72
C ILE A 99 9.30 -3.62 3.16
N LYS A 100 10.50 -3.21 3.60
CA LYS A 100 11.53 -4.12 4.12
C LYS A 100 11.10 -4.87 5.38
N LEU A 101 10.19 -4.30 6.15
CA LEU A 101 9.63 -4.89 7.37
C LEU A 101 8.44 -5.83 7.12
N GLN A 102 8.06 -6.03 5.86
CA GLN A 102 6.92 -6.88 5.46
C GLN A 102 5.60 -6.43 6.13
N ALA A 103 5.38 -5.12 6.23
CA ALA A 103 4.13 -4.58 6.74
C ALA A 103 2.92 -5.19 6.00
N ALA A 104 1.82 -5.37 6.71
CA ALA A 104 0.61 -5.91 6.13
C ALA A 104 -0.06 -4.92 5.20
N ASP A 105 -0.01 -3.63 5.56
CA ASP A 105 -0.53 -2.53 4.74
C ASP A 105 0.04 -1.16 5.18
N TYR A 106 -0.39 -0.11 4.48
CA TYR A 106 0.06 1.25 4.65
C TYR A 106 -1.07 2.23 4.34
N LEU A 107 -1.42 3.08 5.31
CA LEU A 107 -2.54 4.00 5.21
C LEU A 107 -2.08 5.45 5.27
N LEU A 108 -2.58 6.27 4.34
CA LEU A 108 -2.31 7.71 4.32
C LEU A 108 -3.28 8.46 5.23
N LYS A 109 -2.78 9.43 5.98
CA LYS A 109 -3.61 10.36 6.73
C LYS A 109 -4.15 11.48 5.81
N PRO A 110 -5.43 11.84 5.92
CA PRO A 110 -6.44 11.32 6.84
C PRO A 110 -6.91 9.92 6.44
N ILE A 111 -6.90 8.97 7.41
CA ILE A 111 -7.19 7.57 7.14
C ILE A 111 -8.66 7.41 6.70
N ASP A 112 -8.87 6.86 5.51
CA ASP A 112 -10.20 6.49 5.03
C ASP A 112 -10.69 5.22 5.73
N LYS A 113 -11.99 5.18 6.06
CA LYS A 113 -12.60 4.04 6.75
C LYS A 113 -12.59 2.76 5.91
N ASN A 114 -12.82 2.86 4.60
CA ASN A 114 -12.85 1.69 3.73
C ASN A 114 -11.44 1.14 3.52
N GLU A 115 -10.44 2.02 3.37
CA GLU A 115 -9.04 1.59 3.29
C GLU A 115 -8.60 0.89 4.58
N LEU A 116 -8.98 1.41 5.75
CA LEU A 116 -8.72 0.76 7.04
C LEU A 116 -9.38 -0.62 7.13
N ALA A 117 -10.66 -0.73 6.71
CA ALA A 117 -11.38 -2.00 6.70
C ALA A 117 -10.72 -3.04 5.78
N LEU A 118 -10.28 -2.63 4.60
CA LEU A 118 -9.55 -3.51 3.67
C LEU A 118 -8.21 -3.96 4.25
N ALA A 119 -7.46 -3.07 4.88
CA ALA A 119 -6.18 -3.39 5.52
C ALA A 119 -6.36 -4.41 6.67
N ILE A 120 -7.38 -4.21 7.52
CA ILE A 120 -7.73 -5.14 8.60
C ILE A 120 -8.15 -6.51 8.02
N ALA A 121 -8.96 -6.54 6.98
CA ALA A 121 -9.36 -7.79 6.32
C ALA A 121 -8.16 -8.57 5.76
N LYS A 122 -7.15 -7.88 5.19
CA LYS A 122 -5.90 -8.52 4.75
C LYS A 122 -5.14 -9.17 5.91
N VAL A 123 -5.08 -8.50 7.07
CA VAL A 123 -4.44 -9.06 8.28
C VAL A 123 -5.21 -10.27 8.79
N ALA A 124 -6.54 -10.19 8.87
CA ALA A 124 -7.38 -11.30 9.30
C ALA A 124 -7.23 -12.53 8.39
N ALA A 125 -7.08 -12.32 7.09
CA ALA A 125 -6.84 -13.38 6.12
C ALA A 125 -5.47 -14.04 6.30
N LYS A 126 -4.42 -13.28 6.66
CA LYS A 126 -3.08 -13.81 6.95
C LYS A 126 -3.01 -14.59 8.27
N GLY A 127 -3.75 -14.16 9.30
CA GLY A 127 -3.85 -14.86 10.59
C GLY A 127 -4.58 -16.22 10.51
N ARG A 128 -5.35 -16.41 9.48
CA ARG A 128 -5.83 -17.72 9.04
C ARG A 128 -4.76 -18.30 8.13
N THR A 129 -3.73 -18.94 8.70
CA THR A 129 -2.98 -19.90 7.89
C THR A 129 -4.02 -20.89 7.38
N PRO A 130 -4.32 -20.91 6.06
CA PRO A 130 -4.97 -22.08 5.52
C PRO A 130 -4.00 -23.20 5.86
N LYS A 131 -4.47 -24.32 6.40
CA LYS A 131 -3.72 -25.58 6.46
C LYS A 131 -3.26 -26.04 5.07
N ASN A 132 -3.67 -25.32 4.06
CA ASN A 132 -3.05 -25.22 2.74
C ASN A 132 -2.53 -23.79 2.59
N PRO A 133 -1.20 -23.57 2.36
CA PRO A 133 -0.74 -22.33 1.75
C PRO A 133 -1.67 -22.05 0.55
N PRO A 134 -1.98 -20.78 0.23
CA PRO A 134 -2.70 -20.46 -1.00
C PRO A 134 -2.04 -21.32 -2.06
N PRO A 135 -2.80 -22.10 -2.86
CA PRO A 135 -2.23 -23.12 -3.72
C PRO A 135 -0.99 -22.50 -4.35
N ALA A 136 0.17 -23.12 -4.08
CA ALA A 136 1.41 -22.67 -4.67
C ALA A 136 1.05 -22.41 -6.12
N PRO A 137 1.36 -21.23 -6.68
CA PRO A 137 0.93 -20.85 -8.02
C PRO A 137 1.05 -22.12 -8.84
N PRO A 138 -0.01 -22.60 -9.48
CA PRO A 138 -0.14 -23.96 -9.92
C PRO A 138 1.17 -24.38 -10.56
N GLN A 139 1.84 -25.43 -10.01
CA GLN A 139 3.13 -25.93 -10.51
C GLN A 139 2.96 -26.64 -11.86
N GLY A 140 1.75 -26.62 -12.42
CA GLY A 140 1.55 -26.68 -13.84
C GLY A 140 1.99 -25.32 -14.39
N ARG A 141 2.80 -25.32 -15.42
CA ARG A 141 3.07 -24.18 -16.28
C ARG A 141 1.72 -23.58 -16.70
N GLY A 142 1.15 -22.71 -15.83
CA GLY A 142 0.05 -21.86 -16.22
C GLY A 142 0.56 -21.11 -17.44
N ASP A 143 -0.22 -21.06 -18.46
CA ASP A 143 0.08 -20.24 -19.62
C ASP A 143 0.08 -18.78 -19.17
N TRP A 144 1.25 -18.32 -18.71
CA TRP A 144 1.51 -16.92 -18.35
C TRP A 144 1.87 -16.10 -19.58
N SER A 145 1.72 -16.68 -20.80
CA SER A 145 1.97 -16.01 -22.05
C SER A 145 1.05 -14.80 -22.16
N GLY A 146 1.65 -13.63 -22.20
CA GLY A 146 0.94 -12.35 -22.28
C GLY A 146 0.78 -11.60 -20.96
N ARG A 147 1.12 -12.19 -19.79
CA ARG A 147 1.09 -11.47 -18.50
C ARG A 147 2.45 -10.93 -18.11
N LEU A 148 2.48 -9.70 -17.63
CA LEU A 148 3.66 -9.11 -17.03
C LEU A 148 3.82 -9.59 -15.58
N SER A 149 5.05 -9.88 -15.18
CA SER A 149 5.35 -10.22 -13.79
C SER A 149 6.23 -9.16 -13.16
N PHE A 150 5.85 -8.67 -11.99
CA PHE A 150 6.57 -7.64 -11.25
C PHE A 150 7.00 -8.17 -9.90
N ARG A 151 8.18 -7.74 -9.43
CA ARG A 151 8.65 -8.06 -8.07
C ARG A 151 7.95 -7.14 -7.07
N THR A 152 7.43 -7.71 -6.00
CA THR A 152 6.92 -6.99 -4.84
C THR A 152 7.68 -7.40 -3.58
N ALA A 153 7.47 -6.73 -2.48
CA ALA A 153 8.06 -7.10 -1.19
C ALA A 153 7.67 -8.52 -0.74
N ASN A 154 6.48 -8.98 -1.14
CA ASN A 154 5.89 -10.26 -0.72
C ASN A 154 5.98 -11.36 -1.80
N GLY A 155 6.76 -11.15 -2.88
CA GLY A 155 6.89 -12.11 -3.96
C GLY A 155 6.75 -11.50 -5.34
N ARG A 156 5.84 -11.99 -6.16
CA ARG A 156 5.58 -11.47 -7.51
C ARG A 156 4.08 -11.29 -7.72
N VAL A 157 3.72 -10.20 -8.38
CA VAL A 157 2.38 -9.98 -8.92
C VAL A 157 2.41 -10.21 -10.43
N PHE A 158 1.35 -10.79 -10.96
CA PHE A 158 1.16 -11.05 -12.39
C PHE A 158 -0.07 -10.28 -12.86
N MET A 159 0.11 -9.39 -13.81
CA MET A 159 -0.94 -8.52 -14.34
C MET A 159 -0.94 -8.55 -15.87
N ASP A 160 -2.12 -8.48 -16.44
CA ASP A 160 -2.25 -8.19 -17.86
C ASP A 160 -1.97 -6.70 -18.10
N GLU A 161 -1.33 -6.36 -19.21
CA GLU A 161 -1.08 -4.96 -19.54
C GLU A 161 -2.37 -4.12 -19.61
N GLY A 162 -3.48 -4.77 -19.97
CA GLY A 162 -4.80 -4.14 -20.01
C GLY A 162 -5.32 -3.71 -18.65
N ASP A 163 -4.88 -4.37 -17.59
CA ASP A 163 -5.33 -4.11 -16.22
C ASP A 163 -4.56 -2.95 -15.56
N ILE A 164 -3.44 -2.53 -16.15
CA ILE A 164 -2.63 -1.43 -15.64
C ILE A 164 -3.15 -0.11 -16.22
N ALA A 165 -3.64 0.79 -15.37
CA ALA A 165 -4.12 2.10 -15.80
C ALA A 165 -2.99 3.13 -15.86
N TYR A 166 -2.16 3.19 -14.83
CA TYR A 166 -0.98 4.06 -14.79
C TYR A 166 0.04 3.56 -13.77
N ILE A 167 1.27 4.06 -13.88
CA ILE A 167 2.39 3.74 -13.02
C ILE A 167 3.03 5.03 -12.55
N MET A 168 3.25 5.16 -11.25
CA MET A 168 3.92 6.31 -10.65
C MET A 168 5.25 5.89 -10.03
N ALA A 169 6.29 6.70 -10.26
CA ALA A 169 7.57 6.51 -9.60
C ALA A 169 7.45 6.79 -8.10
N ASP A 170 8.10 5.96 -7.30
CA ASP A 170 8.27 6.14 -5.88
C ASP A 170 9.72 5.82 -5.48
N GLY A 171 10.61 6.81 -5.65
CA GLY A 171 12.05 6.63 -5.47
C GLY A 171 12.63 5.61 -6.46
N ASN A 172 13.21 4.53 -5.92
CA ASN A 172 13.75 3.40 -6.70
C ASN A 172 12.70 2.34 -7.04
N TYR A 173 11.44 2.56 -6.70
CA TYR A 173 10.28 1.68 -6.87
C TYR A 173 9.22 2.36 -7.72
N ALA A 174 8.18 1.62 -8.06
CA ALA A 174 7.02 2.17 -8.74
C ALA A 174 5.73 1.61 -8.18
N GLN A 175 4.69 2.43 -8.14
CA GLN A 175 3.34 2.02 -7.81
C GLN A 175 2.58 1.76 -9.10
N LEU A 176 2.21 0.51 -9.32
CA LEU A 176 1.26 0.13 -10.35
C LEU A 176 -0.16 0.40 -9.84
N THR A 177 -0.95 1.12 -10.60
CA THR A 177 -2.37 1.30 -10.33
C THR A 177 -3.17 0.67 -11.45
N GLY A 178 -3.94 -0.33 -11.12
CA GLY A 178 -4.75 -1.09 -12.06
C GLY A 178 -6.22 -1.16 -11.64
N PHE A 179 -7.03 -1.88 -12.42
CA PHE A 179 -8.45 -2.06 -12.16
C PHE A 179 -8.75 -2.88 -10.89
N HIS A 180 -7.79 -3.66 -10.41
CA HIS A 180 -7.95 -4.53 -9.24
C HIS A 180 -7.27 -4.00 -7.97
N GLY A 181 -6.70 -2.79 -8.03
CA GLY A 181 -6.03 -2.16 -6.89
C GLY A 181 -4.68 -1.54 -7.22
N ARG A 182 -3.86 -1.37 -6.19
CA ARG A 182 -2.53 -0.79 -6.29
C ARG A 182 -1.50 -1.76 -5.76
N ASP A 183 -0.40 -1.93 -6.50
CA ASP A 183 0.73 -2.76 -6.12
C ASP A 183 2.03 -1.96 -6.17
N MET A 184 2.82 -2.08 -5.10
CA MET A 184 4.18 -1.51 -5.07
C MET A 184 5.16 -2.52 -5.62
N VAL A 185 5.89 -2.15 -6.67
CA VAL A 185 6.88 -3.01 -7.32
C VAL A 185 8.31 -2.54 -7.08
N LEU A 186 9.22 -3.49 -6.92
CA LEU A 186 10.63 -3.25 -6.60
C LEU A 186 11.47 -2.97 -7.86
N GLU A 187 10.90 -2.20 -8.77
CA GLU A 187 11.52 -1.79 -10.02
C GLU A 187 11.30 -0.28 -10.21
N ASN A 188 12.28 0.42 -10.72
CA ASN A 188 12.12 1.84 -11.02
C ASN A 188 11.37 2.06 -12.33
N LEU A 189 10.86 3.28 -12.50
CA LEU A 189 10.01 3.62 -13.64
C LEU A 189 10.71 3.41 -15.01
N SER A 190 12.02 3.67 -15.09
CA SER A 190 12.78 3.50 -16.33
C SER A 190 12.96 2.02 -16.70
N ALA A 191 13.15 1.15 -15.70
CA ALA A 191 13.21 -0.30 -15.94
C ALA A 191 11.85 -0.85 -16.40
N LEU A 192 10.75 -0.33 -15.84
CA LEU A 192 9.40 -0.69 -16.26
C LEU A 192 9.10 -0.19 -17.67
N GLU A 193 9.46 1.06 -18.00
CA GLU A 193 9.27 1.66 -19.32
C GLU A 193 9.90 0.80 -20.42
N GLY A 194 11.08 0.21 -20.19
CA GLY A 194 11.75 -0.68 -21.15
C GLY A 194 11.13 -2.07 -21.30
N ARG A 195 10.17 -2.44 -20.44
CA ARG A 195 9.47 -3.75 -20.46
C ARG A 195 8.04 -3.68 -20.94
N LEU A 196 7.45 -2.50 -20.89
CA LEU A 196 6.07 -2.24 -21.29
C LEU A 196 5.97 -1.97 -22.79
N ASP A 197 4.83 -2.27 -23.38
CA ASP A 197 4.54 -1.91 -24.77
C ASP A 197 4.53 -0.35 -24.91
N GLY A 198 5.49 0.18 -25.64
CA GLY A 198 5.67 1.62 -25.84
C GLY A 198 4.54 2.30 -26.63
N GLU A 199 3.73 1.54 -27.39
CA GLU A 199 2.52 2.07 -28.06
C GLU A 199 1.36 2.22 -27.08
N ARG A 200 1.33 1.36 -26.06
CA ARG A 200 0.27 1.36 -25.05
C ARG A 200 0.62 2.22 -23.83
N PHE A 201 1.90 2.27 -23.43
CA PHE A 201 2.34 2.95 -22.23
C PHE A 201 3.21 4.15 -22.58
N VAL A 202 2.73 5.34 -22.25
CA VAL A 202 3.39 6.61 -22.55
C VAL A 202 3.84 7.29 -21.26
N ARG A 203 5.13 7.63 -21.18
CA ARG A 203 5.67 8.44 -20.09
C ARG A 203 5.27 9.89 -20.26
N ILE A 204 4.40 10.38 -19.38
CA ILE A 204 3.81 11.72 -19.44
C ILE A 204 4.61 12.79 -18.70
N ASP A 205 5.42 12.38 -17.72
CA ASP A 205 6.37 13.23 -17.01
C ASP A 205 7.52 12.38 -16.42
N ARG A 206 8.38 13.02 -15.60
CA ARG A 206 9.54 12.33 -14.98
C ARG A 206 9.15 11.19 -14.03
N SER A 207 7.92 11.18 -13.54
CA SER A 207 7.47 10.29 -12.47
C SER A 207 6.26 9.43 -12.84
N THR A 208 5.69 9.57 -14.05
CA THR A 208 4.42 8.92 -14.39
C THR A 208 4.43 8.33 -15.80
N ILE A 209 3.98 7.09 -15.91
CA ILE A 209 3.65 6.39 -17.16
C ILE A 209 2.15 6.11 -17.14
N VAL A 210 1.45 6.37 -18.24
CA VAL A 210 0.02 6.08 -18.37
C VAL A 210 -0.24 5.07 -19.47
N ASN A 211 -1.25 4.23 -19.28
CA ASN A 211 -1.81 3.42 -20.35
C ASN A 211 -2.75 4.28 -21.17
N VAL A 212 -2.46 4.46 -22.46
CA VAL A 212 -3.26 5.31 -23.34
C VAL A 212 -4.70 4.84 -23.48
N LYS A 213 -4.95 3.53 -23.34
CA LYS A 213 -6.30 2.96 -23.37
C LYS A 213 -7.15 3.30 -22.14
N SER A 214 -6.51 3.70 -21.04
CA SER A 214 -7.19 4.15 -19.83
C SER A 214 -7.53 5.64 -19.86
N ILE A 215 -7.06 6.39 -20.86
CA ILE A 215 -7.31 7.82 -20.97
C ILE A 215 -8.75 8.04 -21.45
N TYR A 216 -9.56 8.65 -20.55
CA TYR A 216 -10.92 9.05 -20.88
C TYR A 216 -10.97 10.44 -21.53
N ARG A 217 -10.09 11.37 -21.10
CA ARG A 217 -10.10 12.75 -21.59
C ARG A 217 -8.68 13.35 -21.58
N LEU A 218 -8.34 14.10 -22.62
CA LEU A 218 -7.17 14.96 -22.71
C LEU A 218 -7.59 16.42 -22.77
N ASN A 219 -6.95 17.27 -21.94
CA ASN A 219 -7.15 18.71 -21.96
C ASN A 219 -5.84 19.41 -22.32
N ALA A 220 -5.70 19.81 -23.59
CA ALA A 220 -4.49 20.44 -24.11
C ALA A 220 -4.20 21.80 -23.45
N LYS A 221 -5.24 22.61 -23.14
CA LYS A 221 -5.06 23.94 -22.51
C LYS A 221 -4.54 23.82 -21.07
N ARG A 222 -5.06 22.87 -20.29
CA ARG A 222 -4.66 22.65 -18.90
C ARG A 222 -3.49 21.67 -18.77
N ARG A 223 -3.14 20.99 -19.85
CA ARG A 223 -2.17 19.90 -19.89
C ARG A 223 -2.49 18.84 -18.84
N THR A 224 -3.72 18.34 -18.86
CA THR A 224 -4.15 17.25 -17.98
C THR A 224 -4.70 16.09 -18.79
N CYS A 225 -4.54 14.87 -18.26
CA CYS A 225 -5.28 13.72 -18.72
C CYS A 225 -6.14 13.17 -17.57
N THR A 226 -7.37 12.80 -17.90
CA THR A 226 -8.28 12.11 -16.99
C THR A 226 -8.27 10.64 -17.35
N LEU A 227 -7.93 9.79 -16.39
CA LEU A 227 -8.01 8.34 -16.49
C LEU A 227 -9.31 7.88 -15.83
N MET A 228 -9.93 6.85 -16.35
CA MET A 228 -11.11 6.23 -15.77
C MET A 228 -10.73 4.84 -15.24
N ALA A 229 -11.01 4.59 -13.97
CA ALA A 229 -10.89 3.26 -13.37
C ALA A 229 -12.14 2.41 -13.66
N ALA A 230 -12.02 1.09 -13.49
CA ALA A 230 -13.11 0.15 -13.77
C ALA A 230 -14.35 0.38 -12.89
N ASP A 231 -14.20 0.94 -11.71
CA ASP A 231 -15.28 1.31 -10.77
C ASP A 231 -15.97 2.64 -11.12
N GLY A 232 -15.59 3.26 -12.26
CA GLY A 232 -16.11 4.55 -12.71
C GLY A 232 -15.47 5.77 -12.03
N THR A 233 -14.52 5.57 -11.10
CA THR A 233 -13.77 6.68 -10.53
C THR A 233 -12.80 7.27 -11.56
N THR A 234 -12.54 8.57 -11.46
CA THR A 234 -11.64 9.26 -12.38
C THR A 234 -10.47 9.87 -11.62
N VAL A 235 -9.28 9.78 -12.22
CA VAL A 235 -8.05 10.39 -11.71
C VAL A 235 -7.55 11.38 -12.74
N GLU A 236 -7.34 12.64 -12.35
CA GLU A 236 -6.76 13.67 -13.21
C GLU A 236 -5.25 13.78 -12.94
N LEU A 237 -4.43 13.59 -13.98
CA LEU A 237 -2.97 13.67 -13.93
C LEU A 237 -2.48 14.86 -14.73
N GLN A 238 -1.46 15.55 -14.21
CA GLN A 238 -0.79 16.66 -14.88
C GLN A 238 0.23 16.13 -15.89
N LEU A 239 0.28 16.75 -17.08
CA LEU A 239 1.19 16.37 -18.15
C LEU A 239 2.35 17.36 -18.26
N SER A 240 3.56 16.85 -18.51
CA SER A 240 4.66 17.68 -19.00
C SER A 240 4.37 18.12 -20.44
N LYS A 241 5.13 19.14 -20.94
CA LYS A 241 5.00 19.57 -22.35
C LYS A 241 5.29 18.40 -23.30
N SER A 242 6.38 17.68 -23.06
CA SER A 242 6.76 16.52 -23.88
C SER A 242 5.78 15.35 -23.74
N GLY A 243 5.20 15.14 -22.55
CA GLY A 243 4.17 14.12 -22.34
C GLY A 243 2.89 14.42 -23.13
N MET A 244 2.49 15.68 -23.22
CA MET A 244 1.35 16.09 -24.04
C MET A 244 1.64 15.87 -25.52
N GLU A 245 2.83 16.25 -26.01
CA GLU A 245 3.24 16.03 -27.41
C GLU A 245 3.21 14.55 -27.78
N LYS A 246 3.70 13.67 -26.91
CA LYS A 246 3.68 12.22 -27.14
C LYS A 246 2.26 11.61 -27.20
N LEU A 247 1.30 12.20 -26.49
CA LEU A 247 -0.08 11.70 -26.47
C LEU A 247 -0.95 12.27 -27.61
N MET A 248 -0.53 13.35 -28.24
CA MET A 248 -1.27 14.02 -29.31
C MET A 248 -0.69 13.76 -30.70
N GLY A 249 0.57 13.30 -30.76
CA GLY A 249 1.30 13.08 -32.01
C GLY A 249 1.13 11.81 -32.69
#